data_4fd90a6976135c40d9c42331543e60b6
#
_entry.id   4fd90a6976135c40d9c42331543e60b6
#
_cell.length_a   1.000
_cell.length_b   1.000
_cell.length_c   1.000
_cell.angle_alpha   90.00
_cell.angle_beta   90.00
_cell.angle_gamma   90.00
#
_symmetry.space_group_name_H-M   'P 1'
#
loop_
_entity.id
_entity.type
_entity.pdbx_description
1 polymer ?
#
loop_
_entity_poly.entity_id
_entity_poly.type
_entity_poly.pdbx_seq_one_letter_code
_entity_poly.pdbx_strand_id
1 'polypeptide(L)'
;MNLKNSGLPPKQGLYDPQFEKDACGVGFVARIDGTPSHDIVTKGITLLHNLEHRGATGADPNTGDGAGILIQLPDEFFRKEAAQNDLNLPPRGQYGVGMVFLPKDDDDPRPYEEIIENSVKDENLVFIGWRTVP
;
A
#
# COMPACT_ATOMS: atom_id res chain seq x y z
N MET A 1 -21.44 9.58 -18.53
CA MET A 1 -20.04 9.87 -18.83
C MET A 1 -19.44 8.61 -19.45
N ASN A 2 -19.32 8.60 -20.79
CA ASN A 2 -18.78 7.42 -21.50
C ASN A 2 -17.26 7.38 -21.30
N LEU A 3 -16.80 6.58 -20.38
CA LEU A 3 -15.41 6.15 -20.36
C LEU A 3 -15.15 5.32 -21.61
N LYS A 4 -14.61 5.95 -22.64
CA LYS A 4 -14.07 5.20 -23.77
C LYS A 4 -12.95 4.32 -23.21
N ASN A 5 -13.13 3.02 -23.23
CA ASN A 5 -12.10 2.03 -22.94
C ASN A 5 -10.97 2.20 -23.97
N SER A 6 -10.08 3.15 -23.69
CA SER A 6 -8.89 3.36 -24.51
C SER A 6 -7.90 2.26 -24.14
N GLY A 7 -7.67 1.33 -25.05
CA GLY A 7 -6.71 0.25 -24.91
C GLY A 7 -7.24 -1.16 -25.09
N LEU A 8 -8.56 -1.36 -25.02
CA LEU A 8 -9.15 -2.66 -25.29
C LEU A 8 -9.37 -2.88 -26.82
N PRO A 9 -9.24 -4.11 -27.32
CA PRO A 9 -9.56 -4.43 -28.69
C PRO A 9 -11.03 -4.13 -29.00
N PRO A 10 -11.40 -3.82 -30.26
CA PRO A 10 -12.79 -3.70 -30.66
C PRO A 10 -13.50 -5.05 -30.56
N LYS A 11 -14.82 -5.02 -30.36
CA LYS A 11 -15.65 -6.21 -30.36
C LYS A 11 -15.40 -7.05 -31.59
N GLN A 12 -15.07 -8.35 -31.41
CA GLN A 12 -14.83 -9.28 -32.49
C GLN A 12 -15.11 -10.73 -32.05
N GLY A 13 -15.83 -11.49 -32.88
CA GLY A 13 -16.20 -12.86 -32.54
C GLY A 13 -17.01 -12.94 -31.26
N LEU A 14 -16.54 -13.75 -30.30
CA LEU A 14 -17.14 -13.90 -28.97
C LEU A 14 -16.65 -12.85 -27.97
N TYR A 15 -15.62 -12.09 -28.32
CA TYR A 15 -15.08 -11.03 -27.44
C TYR A 15 -15.92 -9.76 -27.57
N ASP A 16 -16.34 -9.24 -26.43
CA ASP A 16 -17.03 -7.96 -26.32
C ASP A 16 -16.46 -7.18 -25.13
N PRO A 17 -15.83 -6.01 -25.37
CA PRO A 17 -15.18 -5.24 -24.31
C PRO A 17 -16.14 -4.73 -23.22
N GLN A 18 -17.45 -4.72 -23.46
CA GLN A 18 -18.42 -4.37 -22.42
C GLN A 18 -18.52 -5.42 -21.31
N PHE A 19 -18.09 -6.65 -21.59
CA PHE A 19 -18.05 -7.74 -20.61
C PHE A 19 -16.66 -7.97 -20.03
N GLU A 20 -15.67 -7.19 -20.46
CA GLU A 20 -14.34 -7.21 -19.85
C GLU A 20 -14.45 -6.85 -18.36
N LYS A 21 -13.91 -7.70 -17.52
CA LYS A 21 -13.86 -7.50 -16.08
C LYS A 21 -12.44 -7.75 -15.63
N ASP A 22 -11.93 -6.83 -14.84
CA ASP A 22 -10.64 -7.00 -14.20
C ASP A 22 -10.65 -8.29 -13.37
N ALA A 23 -9.63 -9.12 -13.58
CA ALA A 23 -9.44 -10.32 -12.78
C ALA A 23 -8.59 -9.97 -11.58
N CYS A 24 -9.18 -10.01 -10.39
CA CYS A 24 -8.44 -9.86 -9.15
C CYS A 24 -8.50 -11.12 -8.29
N GLY A 25 -7.47 -11.34 -7.50
CA GLY A 25 -7.43 -12.36 -6.47
C GLY A 25 -7.28 -11.71 -5.11
N VAL A 26 -8.13 -12.08 -4.18
CA VAL A 26 -8.08 -11.60 -2.80
C VAL A 26 -8.10 -12.79 -1.85
N GLY A 27 -7.31 -12.69 -0.79
CA GLY A 27 -7.33 -13.67 0.28
C GLY A 27 -6.91 -13.07 1.61
N PHE A 28 -7.11 -13.79 2.68
CA PHE A 28 -6.68 -13.36 4.01
C PHE A 28 -6.12 -14.52 4.81
N VAL A 29 -5.21 -14.21 5.71
CA VAL A 29 -4.66 -15.12 6.71
C VAL A 29 -4.79 -14.47 8.08
N ALA A 30 -5.37 -15.18 9.04
CA ALA A 30 -5.54 -14.67 10.39
C ALA A 30 -5.27 -15.76 11.42
N ARG A 31 -4.80 -15.35 12.60
CA ARG A 31 -4.76 -16.21 13.79
C ARG A 31 -5.97 -15.93 14.67
N ILE A 32 -6.65 -16.97 15.07
CA ILE A 32 -7.85 -16.87 15.91
C ILE A 32 -7.51 -16.29 17.29
N ASP A 33 -6.32 -16.62 17.81
CA ASP A 33 -5.83 -16.15 19.10
C ASP A 33 -5.30 -14.69 19.07
N GLY A 34 -5.26 -14.06 17.88
CA GLY A 34 -4.79 -12.69 17.70
C GLY A 34 -3.30 -12.47 17.97
N THR A 35 -2.52 -13.52 18.21
CA THR A 35 -1.07 -13.40 18.49
C THR A 35 -0.32 -12.93 17.26
N PRO A 36 0.43 -11.83 17.32
CA PRO A 36 1.27 -11.36 16.21
C PRO A 36 2.34 -12.40 15.86
N SER A 37 2.54 -12.65 14.57
CA SER A 37 3.54 -13.61 14.10
C SER A 37 4.00 -13.27 12.69
N HIS A 38 5.31 -13.32 12.44
CA HIS A 38 5.89 -13.18 11.11
C HIS A 38 5.43 -14.30 10.16
N ASP A 39 5.07 -15.48 10.68
CA ASP A 39 4.52 -16.59 9.91
C ASP A 39 3.25 -16.18 9.13
N ILE A 40 2.41 -15.31 9.70
CA ILE A 40 1.24 -14.77 8.99
C ILE A 40 1.65 -13.94 7.77
N VAL A 41 2.68 -13.12 7.91
CA VAL A 41 3.20 -12.31 6.79
C VAL A 41 3.72 -13.22 5.69
N THR A 42 4.50 -14.23 6.05
CA THR A 42 5.03 -15.24 5.10
C THR A 42 3.91 -15.97 4.37
N LYS A 43 2.86 -16.37 5.09
CA LYS A 43 1.68 -17.00 4.49
C LYS A 43 0.90 -16.04 3.58
N GLY A 44 0.79 -14.77 3.94
CA GLY A 44 0.20 -13.73 3.10
C GLY A 44 0.97 -13.56 1.78
N ILE A 45 2.29 -13.53 1.83
CA ILE A 45 3.14 -13.47 0.63
C ILE A 45 2.97 -14.74 -0.21
N THR A 46 2.95 -15.92 0.42
CA THR A 46 2.69 -17.19 -0.29
C THR A 46 1.33 -17.18 -0.97
N LEU A 47 0.31 -16.59 -0.34
CA LEU A 47 -1.01 -16.43 -0.93
C LEU A 47 -0.95 -15.56 -2.19
N LEU A 48 -0.21 -14.44 -2.16
CA LEU A 48 -0.01 -13.59 -3.36
C LEU A 48 0.64 -14.38 -4.49
N HIS A 49 1.70 -15.14 -4.23
CA HIS A 49 2.32 -16.01 -5.24
C HIS A 49 1.34 -17.04 -5.82
N ASN A 50 0.50 -17.62 -4.98
CA ASN A 50 -0.52 -18.58 -5.43
C ASN A 50 -1.62 -17.93 -6.28
N LEU A 51 -1.78 -16.62 -6.18
CA LEU A 51 -2.74 -15.83 -6.98
C LEU A 51 -2.14 -15.27 -8.26
N GLU A 52 -0.87 -15.50 -8.57
CA GLU A 52 -0.19 -14.99 -9.76
C GLU A 52 -0.95 -15.30 -11.05
N HIS A 53 -1.54 -16.50 -11.15
CA HIS A 53 -2.37 -16.92 -12.28
C HIS A 53 -3.68 -16.12 -12.44
N ARG A 54 -4.04 -15.29 -11.46
CA ARG A 54 -5.18 -14.38 -11.45
C ARG A 54 -4.80 -12.96 -11.82
N GLY A 55 -3.50 -12.66 -11.88
CA GLY A 55 -3.01 -11.37 -12.33
C GLY A 55 -3.13 -11.22 -13.84
N ALA A 56 -3.50 -10.04 -14.30
CA ALA A 56 -3.40 -9.70 -15.71
C ALA A 56 -2.05 -9.04 -15.98
N THR A 57 -1.38 -9.48 -17.03
CA THR A 57 -0.26 -8.76 -17.62
C THR A 57 -0.75 -8.09 -18.89
N GLY A 58 -0.40 -6.80 -19.06
CA GLY A 58 -0.70 -6.08 -20.28
C GLY A 58 0.11 -6.60 -21.48
N ALA A 59 0.07 -5.87 -22.58
CA ALA A 59 0.88 -6.15 -23.77
C ALA A 59 2.39 -6.06 -23.48
N ASP A 60 2.78 -5.31 -22.46
CA ASP A 60 4.13 -5.25 -21.93
C ASP A 60 4.25 -6.21 -20.73
N PRO A 61 5.16 -7.20 -20.78
CA PRO A 61 5.35 -8.14 -19.67
C PRO A 61 5.85 -7.50 -18.37
N ASN A 62 6.30 -6.25 -18.42
CA ASN A 62 6.72 -5.49 -17.23
C ASN A 62 5.59 -4.67 -16.61
N THR A 63 4.41 -4.65 -17.22
CA THR A 63 3.22 -3.98 -16.68
C THR A 63 2.21 -5.00 -16.20
N GLY A 64 1.72 -4.85 -14.99
CA GLY A 64 0.73 -5.72 -14.37
C GLY A 64 -0.21 -4.93 -13.48
N ASP A 65 -1.24 -5.60 -12.95
CA ASP A 65 -2.27 -4.99 -12.10
C ASP A 65 -1.76 -4.60 -10.70
N GLY A 66 -0.51 -4.93 -10.41
CA GLY A 66 0.05 -4.75 -9.08
C GLY A 66 -0.40 -5.81 -8.09
N ALA A 67 0.36 -5.93 -7.01
CA ALA A 67 0.07 -6.82 -5.90
C ALA A 67 0.38 -6.11 -4.59
N GLY A 68 -0.35 -6.45 -3.54
CA GLY A 68 -0.14 -5.81 -2.25
C GLY A 68 -0.57 -6.70 -1.09
N ILE A 69 -0.05 -6.40 0.07
CA ILE A 69 -0.41 -7.03 1.33
C ILE A 69 -0.77 -5.96 2.34
N LEU A 70 -1.87 -6.16 3.04
CA LEU A 70 -2.28 -5.36 4.17
C LEU A 70 -1.98 -6.12 5.45
N ILE A 71 -1.17 -5.54 6.33
CA ILE A 71 -0.81 -6.13 7.62
C ILE A 71 -1.19 -5.20 8.77
N GLN A 72 -1.30 -5.74 9.97
CA GLN A 72 -1.37 -4.92 11.16
C GLN A 72 -0.06 -4.13 11.33
N LEU A 73 -0.20 -2.91 11.81
CA LEU A 73 0.93 -2.05 12.09
C LEU A 73 1.87 -2.73 13.11
N PRO A 74 3.15 -2.97 12.76
CA PRO A 74 4.10 -3.64 13.65
C PRO A 74 4.57 -2.69 14.76
N ASP A 75 3.77 -2.56 15.83
CA ASP A 75 3.95 -1.59 16.90
C ASP A 75 5.30 -1.70 17.59
N GLU A 76 5.79 -2.90 17.87
CA GLU A 76 7.10 -3.09 18.52
C GLU A 76 8.26 -2.55 17.66
N PHE A 77 8.19 -2.77 16.34
CA PHE A 77 9.16 -2.23 15.40
C PHE A 77 9.14 -0.70 15.41
N PHE A 78 7.95 -0.11 15.27
CA PHE A 78 7.85 1.36 15.23
C PHE A 78 8.23 2.01 16.57
N ARG A 79 7.95 1.40 17.72
CA ARG A 79 8.42 1.92 19.00
C ARG A 79 9.94 1.90 19.12
N LYS A 80 10.57 0.84 18.63
CA LYS A 80 12.04 0.75 18.62
C LYS A 80 12.65 1.84 17.72
N GLU A 81 12.08 2.03 16.53
CA GLU A 81 12.55 3.06 15.60
C GLU A 81 12.29 4.48 16.13
N ALA A 82 11.09 4.71 16.69
CA ALA A 82 10.73 5.99 17.27
C ALA A 82 11.68 6.40 18.42
N ALA A 83 12.04 5.45 19.28
CA ALA A 83 12.99 5.69 20.37
C ALA A 83 14.40 6.09 19.88
N GLN A 84 14.80 5.64 18.69
CA GLN A 84 16.08 6.04 18.07
C GLN A 84 16.03 7.43 17.42
N ASN A 85 14.84 7.97 17.18
CA ASN A 85 14.61 9.24 16.53
C ASN A 85 13.94 10.27 17.46
N ASP A 86 13.98 10.04 18.78
CA ASP A 86 13.38 10.90 19.81
C ASP A 86 11.86 11.18 19.58
N LEU A 87 11.17 10.26 18.93
CA LEU A 87 9.72 10.34 18.67
C LEU A 87 8.92 9.63 19.76
N ASN A 88 7.85 10.27 20.22
CA ASN A 88 6.97 9.72 21.25
C ASN A 88 5.69 9.18 20.61
N LEU A 89 5.54 7.86 20.54
CA LEU A 89 4.36 7.24 19.99
C LEU A 89 3.25 7.07 21.04
N PRO A 90 2.00 7.41 20.70
CA PRO A 90 0.84 7.10 21.53
C PRO A 90 0.67 5.58 21.77
N PRO A 91 -0.29 5.15 22.59
CA PRO A 91 -0.64 3.75 22.72
C PRO A 91 -0.94 3.09 21.39
N ARG A 92 -0.70 1.76 21.32
CA ARG A 92 -1.02 0.95 20.13
C ARG A 92 -2.46 1.19 19.66
N GLY A 93 -2.63 1.41 18.37
CA GLY A 93 -3.94 1.68 17.75
C GLY A 93 -4.35 3.16 17.76
N GLN A 94 -3.53 4.04 18.35
CA GLN A 94 -3.82 5.48 18.40
C GLN A 94 -2.88 6.31 17.51
N TYR A 95 -2.12 5.67 16.62
CA TYR A 95 -1.29 6.33 15.63
C TYR A 95 -1.31 5.59 14.30
N GLY A 96 -1.03 6.32 13.24
CA GLY A 96 -0.84 5.79 11.89
C GLY A 96 0.57 6.08 11.38
N VAL A 97 0.98 5.37 10.35
CA VAL A 97 2.27 5.54 9.68
C VAL A 97 2.02 5.63 8.19
N GLY A 98 2.63 6.59 7.54
CA GLY A 98 2.63 6.76 6.10
C GLY A 98 4.04 6.64 5.52
N MET A 99 4.15 6.07 4.33
CA MET A 99 5.38 6.06 3.55
C MET A 99 5.27 7.14 2.48
N VAL A 100 6.22 8.06 2.45
CA VAL A 100 6.25 9.16 1.50
C VAL A 100 7.48 9.01 0.61
N PHE A 101 7.26 9.06 -0.70
CA PHE A 101 8.32 9.07 -1.70
C PHE A 101 8.45 10.49 -2.24
N LEU A 102 9.59 11.09 -2.01
CA LEU A 102 9.89 12.45 -2.45
C LEU A 102 10.62 12.44 -3.79
N PRO A 103 10.57 13.54 -4.58
CA PRO A 103 11.35 13.67 -5.80
C PRO A 103 12.85 13.50 -5.52
N LYS A 104 13.55 12.76 -6.38
CA LYS A 104 14.99 12.52 -6.23
C LYS A 104 15.85 13.73 -6.61
N ASP A 105 15.31 14.61 -7.46
CA ASP A 105 16.02 15.74 -8.05
C ASP A 105 15.86 17.03 -7.23
N ASP A 106 15.17 16.95 -6.09
CA ASP A 106 14.94 18.07 -5.19
C ASP A 106 15.69 17.83 -3.86
N ASP A 107 16.70 18.65 -3.61
CA ASP A 107 17.55 18.54 -2.42
C ASP A 107 16.83 19.01 -1.13
N ASP A 108 15.70 19.72 -1.25
CA ASP A 108 14.96 20.22 -0.11
C ASP A 108 13.59 19.48 0.05
N PRO A 109 13.45 18.58 1.01
CA PRO A 109 12.20 17.89 1.29
C PRO A 109 11.16 18.78 1.98
N ARG A 110 11.57 19.91 2.58
CA ARG A 110 10.71 20.71 3.45
C ARG A 110 9.38 21.18 2.85
N PRO A 111 9.31 21.66 1.59
CA PRO A 111 8.04 22.07 1.00
C PRO A 111 7.00 20.93 0.94
N TYR A 112 7.43 19.71 0.68
CA TYR A 112 6.55 18.53 0.63
C TYR A 112 6.11 18.07 2.02
N GLU A 113 7.04 18.08 2.97
CA GLU A 113 6.77 17.76 4.37
C GLU A 113 5.75 18.72 4.97
N GLU A 114 5.88 20.03 4.73
CA GLU A 114 4.95 21.06 5.21
C GLU A 114 3.53 20.86 4.68
N ILE A 115 3.37 20.44 3.43
CA ILE A 115 2.04 20.13 2.86
C ILE A 115 1.38 19.00 3.67
N ILE A 116 2.12 17.95 3.99
CA ILE A 116 1.60 16.82 4.75
C ILE A 116 1.32 17.23 6.20
N GLU A 117 2.24 17.94 6.84
CA GLU A 117 2.06 18.43 8.22
C GLU A 117 0.82 19.32 8.35
N ASN A 118 0.60 20.20 7.37
CA ASN A 118 -0.57 21.07 7.35
C ASN A 118 -1.85 20.26 7.13
N SER A 119 -1.85 19.31 6.19
CA SER A 119 -3.00 18.43 5.97
C SER A 119 -3.37 17.62 7.22
N VAL A 120 -2.37 17.11 7.96
CA VAL A 120 -2.59 16.42 9.23
C VAL A 120 -3.24 17.34 10.27
N LYS A 121 -2.80 18.60 10.35
CA LYS A 121 -3.38 19.60 11.27
C LYS A 121 -4.81 19.99 10.86
N ASP A 122 -5.06 20.15 9.57
CA ASP A 122 -6.39 20.51 9.04
C ASP A 122 -7.44 19.43 9.36
N GLU A 123 -7.00 18.16 9.40
CA GLU A 123 -7.84 17.02 9.81
C GLU A 123 -7.92 16.84 11.36
N ASN A 124 -7.46 17.83 12.15
CA ASN A 124 -7.42 17.78 13.62
C ASN A 124 -6.63 16.59 14.19
N LEU A 125 -5.63 16.13 13.47
CA LEU A 125 -4.70 15.11 13.92
C LEU A 125 -3.40 15.72 14.46
N VAL A 126 -2.68 14.94 15.25
CA VAL A 126 -1.40 15.35 15.80
C VAL A 126 -0.29 14.77 14.93
N PHE A 127 0.50 15.63 14.33
CA PHE A 127 1.71 15.21 13.63
C PHE A 127 2.79 14.82 14.67
N ILE A 128 3.34 13.61 14.56
CA ILE A 128 4.32 13.07 15.51
C ILE A 128 5.74 13.35 15.04
N GLY A 129 6.04 13.16 13.77
CA GLY A 129 7.36 13.43 13.22
C GLY A 129 7.69 12.65 11.95
N TRP A 130 8.84 12.98 11.40
CA TRP A 130 9.43 12.34 10.22
C TRP A 130 10.53 11.35 10.62
N ARG A 131 10.68 10.33 9.83
CA ARG A 131 11.81 9.39 9.89
C ARG A 131 12.30 9.10 8.48
N THR A 132 13.56 9.32 8.23
CA THR A 132 14.18 8.89 6.98
C THR A 132 14.31 7.37 6.97
N VAL A 133 13.83 6.75 5.91
CA VAL A 133 13.95 5.30 5.70
C VAL A 133 15.29 5.04 5.01
N PRO A 134 16.16 4.18 5.57
CA PRO A 134 17.47 3.89 4.99
C PRO A 134 17.40 3.10 3.69
#